data_ac4eb2bd8f5b7446416077fcbd176715
#
_entry.id   ac4eb2bd8f5b7446416077fcbd176715
#
_cell.length_a   1.000
_cell.length_b   1.000
_cell.length_c   1.000
_cell.angle_alpha   90.00
_cell.angle_beta   90.00
_cell.angle_gamma   90.00
#
_symmetry.space_group_name_H-M   'P 1'
#
loop_
_entity.id
_entity.type
_entity.pdbx_description
1 polymer ?
#
loop_
_entity_poly.entity_id
_entity_poly.type
_entity_poly.pdbx_seq_one_letter_code
_entity_poly.pdbx_strand_id
1 'polypeptide(L)'
;MARLAGVDLPAKKRTEIGLTYIYGIGRTRSNSLCYRAGVDPNKKVADLTEDEVNRIRQILEVEGSVEGDLRKEISMNIKRLIEMGSYRGLRHRRGLPVRGLRTDTNARTRKGPRRGTVTNKKKASAKT
;
A
#
# COMPACT_ATOMS: atom_id res chain seq x y z
N MET A 1 -17.38 -9.12 -12.85
CA MET A 1 -16.07 -8.62 -12.33
C MET A 1 -15.76 -9.35 -11.04
N ALA A 2 -14.57 -9.96 -10.94
CA ALA A 2 -14.19 -10.67 -9.72
C ALA A 2 -13.89 -9.67 -8.60
N ARG A 3 -14.56 -9.82 -7.45
CA ARG A 3 -14.35 -9.00 -6.24
C ARG A 3 -13.84 -9.88 -5.11
N LEU A 4 -12.67 -9.54 -4.56
CA LEU A 4 -12.03 -10.24 -3.47
C LEU A 4 -11.64 -9.26 -2.36
N ALA A 5 -11.88 -9.64 -1.10
CA ALA A 5 -11.58 -8.80 0.07
C ALA A 5 -12.10 -7.34 -0.04
N GLY A 6 -13.25 -7.15 -0.71
CA GLY A 6 -13.84 -5.83 -0.94
C GLY A 6 -13.22 -5.02 -2.10
N VAL A 7 -12.20 -5.55 -2.80
CA VAL A 7 -11.50 -4.88 -3.91
C VAL A 7 -11.95 -5.48 -5.24
N ASP A 8 -12.26 -4.62 -6.21
CA ASP A 8 -12.57 -5.02 -7.57
C ASP A 8 -11.27 -5.25 -8.34
N LEU A 9 -11.10 -6.45 -8.88
CA LEU A 9 -9.88 -6.82 -9.58
C LEU A 9 -9.94 -6.37 -11.06
N PRO A 10 -8.82 -5.89 -11.63
CA PRO A 10 -8.75 -5.45 -13.01
C PRO A 10 -8.89 -6.63 -13.98
N ALA A 11 -10.00 -6.69 -14.71
CA ALA A 11 -10.38 -7.80 -15.61
C ALA A 11 -9.34 -8.14 -16.68
N LYS A 12 -8.64 -7.12 -17.21
CA LYS A 12 -7.66 -7.27 -18.29
C LYS A 12 -6.30 -7.80 -17.85
N LYS A 13 -6.03 -7.87 -16.55
CA LYS A 13 -4.73 -8.31 -16.00
C LYS A 13 -4.73 -9.81 -15.75
N ARG A 14 -3.51 -10.40 -15.72
CA ARG A 14 -3.33 -11.79 -15.27
C ARG A 14 -3.66 -11.91 -13.80
N THR A 15 -4.09 -13.08 -13.35
CA THR A 15 -4.51 -13.32 -11.96
C THR A 15 -3.40 -12.97 -10.98
N GLU A 16 -2.14 -13.36 -11.27
CA GLU A 16 -1.00 -12.99 -10.39
C GLU A 16 -0.85 -11.49 -10.17
N ILE A 17 -1.09 -10.69 -11.22
CA ILE A 17 -1.00 -9.23 -11.15
C ILE A 17 -2.29 -8.64 -10.56
N GLY A 18 -3.45 -9.19 -10.90
CA GLY A 18 -4.74 -8.76 -10.37
C GLY A 18 -4.80 -8.84 -8.85
N LEU A 19 -4.31 -9.91 -8.26
CA LEU A 19 -4.29 -10.10 -6.81
C LEU A 19 -3.38 -9.10 -6.09
N THR A 20 -2.34 -8.58 -6.72
CA THR A 20 -1.48 -7.55 -6.08
C THR A 20 -2.15 -6.19 -5.89
N TYR A 21 -3.35 -5.98 -6.44
CA TYR A 21 -4.15 -4.79 -6.16
C TYR A 21 -4.76 -4.80 -4.76
N ILE A 22 -4.83 -5.97 -4.12
CA ILE A 22 -5.29 -6.11 -2.75
C ILE A 22 -4.14 -5.73 -1.80
N TYR A 23 -4.40 -4.81 -0.89
CA TYR A 23 -3.39 -4.38 0.09
C TYR A 23 -2.97 -5.54 1.00
N GLY A 24 -1.68 -5.80 1.07
CA GLY A 24 -1.09 -6.93 1.80
C GLY A 24 -0.76 -8.14 0.93
N ILE A 25 -1.10 -8.11 -0.37
CA ILE A 25 -0.72 -9.15 -1.32
C ILE A 25 0.34 -8.61 -2.26
N GLY A 26 1.57 -9.08 -2.09
CA GLY A 26 2.66 -8.86 -3.02
C GLY A 26 2.73 -9.97 -4.07
N ARG A 27 3.64 -9.85 -5.03
CA ARG A 27 3.80 -10.83 -6.12
C ARG A 27 4.06 -12.26 -5.62
N THR A 28 4.93 -12.41 -4.63
CA THR A 28 5.26 -13.73 -4.05
C THR A 28 4.03 -14.38 -3.41
N ARG A 29 3.28 -13.61 -2.60
CA ARG A 29 2.06 -14.10 -1.94
C ARG A 29 0.98 -14.42 -2.98
N SER A 30 0.84 -13.60 -4.02
CA SER A 30 -0.09 -13.82 -5.12
C SER A 30 0.19 -15.16 -5.82
N ASN A 31 1.44 -15.44 -6.17
CA ASN A 31 1.81 -16.70 -6.81
C ASN A 31 1.55 -17.91 -5.89
N SER A 32 1.87 -17.80 -4.61
CA SER A 32 1.56 -18.84 -3.61
C SER A 32 0.05 -19.11 -3.50
N LEU A 33 -0.77 -18.05 -3.52
CA LEU A 33 -2.23 -18.15 -3.50
C LEU A 33 -2.76 -18.86 -4.75
N CYS A 34 -2.27 -18.48 -5.94
CA CYS A 34 -2.65 -19.12 -7.20
C CYS A 34 -2.30 -20.61 -7.17
N TYR A 35 -1.09 -20.96 -6.73
CA TYR A 35 -0.65 -22.35 -6.63
C TYR A 35 -1.53 -23.18 -5.68
N ARG A 36 -1.82 -22.66 -4.49
CA ARG A 36 -2.65 -23.35 -3.47
C ARG A 36 -4.12 -23.45 -3.89
N ALA A 37 -4.63 -22.45 -4.62
CA ALA A 37 -5.99 -22.48 -5.17
C ALA A 37 -6.12 -23.37 -6.42
N GLY A 38 -4.99 -23.85 -6.97
CA GLY A 38 -4.99 -24.59 -8.24
C GLY A 38 -5.44 -23.76 -9.43
N VAL A 39 -5.05 -22.48 -9.46
CA VAL A 39 -5.41 -21.52 -10.52
C VAL A 39 -4.16 -21.14 -11.30
N ASP A 40 -4.24 -21.13 -12.64
CA ASP A 40 -3.13 -20.67 -13.47
C ASP A 40 -2.87 -19.16 -13.24
N PRO A 41 -1.67 -18.78 -12.79
CA PRO A 41 -1.32 -17.38 -12.55
C PRO A 41 -1.37 -16.51 -13.82
N ASN A 42 -1.21 -17.12 -15.01
CA ASN A 42 -1.24 -16.43 -16.29
C ASN A 42 -2.66 -16.19 -16.82
N LYS A 43 -3.65 -16.90 -16.31
CA LYS A 43 -5.06 -16.72 -16.68
C LYS A 43 -5.50 -15.28 -16.38
N LYS A 44 -6.30 -14.68 -17.26
CA LYS A 44 -6.84 -13.33 -16.99
C LYS A 44 -7.90 -13.37 -15.90
N VAL A 45 -8.01 -12.29 -15.13
CA VAL A 45 -9.03 -12.15 -14.09
C VAL A 45 -10.45 -12.27 -14.66
N ALA A 46 -10.68 -11.80 -15.88
CA ALA A 46 -11.97 -11.93 -16.56
C ALA A 46 -12.41 -13.38 -16.82
N ASP A 47 -11.44 -14.27 -17.00
CA ASP A 47 -11.67 -15.67 -17.40
C ASP A 47 -11.76 -16.61 -16.16
N LEU A 48 -11.63 -16.06 -14.95
CA LEU A 48 -11.77 -16.85 -13.72
C LEU A 48 -13.19 -17.34 -13.53
N THR A 49 -13.33 -18.62 -13.16
CA THR A 49 -14.60 -19.20 -12.78
C THR A 49 -14.98 -18.78 -11.35
N GLU A 50 -16.26 -18.83 -11.01
CA GLU A 50 -16.71 -18.52 -9.65
C GLU A 50 -16.11 -19.47 -8.60
N ASP A 51 -15.92 -20.74 -8.95
CA ASP A 51 -15.27 -21.72 -8.09
C ASP A 51 -13.81 -21.40 -7.79
N GLU A 52 -13.06 -20.92 -8.81
CA GLU A 52 -11.68 -20.47 -8.64
C GLU A 52 -11.61 -19.24 -7.73
N VAL A 53 -12.50 -18.27 -7.92
CA VAL A 53 -12.60 -17.08 -7.07
C VAL A 53 -12.95 -17.47 -5.63
N ASN A 54 -13.88 -18.40 -5.41
CA ASN A 54 -14.26 -18.86 -4.08
C ASN A 54 -13.12 -19.59 -3.37
N ARG A 55 -12.35 -20.44 -4.09
CA ARG A 55 -11.15 -21.09 -3.53
C ARG A 55 -10.11 -20.06 -3.07
N ILE A 56 -9.85 -19.05 -3.88
CA ILE A 56 -8.92 -17.96 -3.50
C ILE A 56 -9.45 -17.22 -2.27
N ARG A 57 -10.76 -16.94 -2.20
CA ARG A 57 -11.39 -16.27 -1.05
C ARG A 57 -11.22 -17.06 0.23
N GLN A 58 -11.51 -18.37 0.22
CA GLN A 58 -11.34 -19.24 1.39
C GLN A 58 -9.90 -19.26 1.90
N ILE A 59 -8.92 -19.33 0.99
CA ILE A 59 -7.51 -19.30 1.39
C ILE A 59 -7.15 -17.95 2.02
N LEU A 60 -7.64 -16.83 1.47
CA LEU A 60 -7.39 -15.49 2.01
C LEU A 60 -8.00 -15.31 3.41
N GLU A 61 -9.18 -15.87 3.66
CA GLU A 61 -9.84 -15.82 4.98
C GLU A 61 -9.03 -16.60 6.03
N VAL A 62 -8.44 -17.74 5.65
CA VAL A 62 -7.61 -18.55 6.57
C VAL A 62 -6.22 -17.96 6.79
N GLU A 63 -5.60 -17.38 5.76
CA GLU A 63 -4.22 -16.85 5.86
C GLU A 63 -4.07 -15.54 6.64
N GLY A 64 -5.16 -14.88 6.94
CA GLY A 64 -5.16 -13.69 7.79
C GLY A 64 -5.23 -12.36 7.05
N SER A 65 -4.97 -11.29 7.78
CA SER A 65 -5.35 -9.93 7.48
C SER A 65 -4.86 -9.42 6.12
N VAL A 66 -5.82 -8.92 5.36
CA VAL A 66 -5.62 -8.16 4.14
C VAL A 66 -6.46 -6.88 4.22
N GLU A 67 -6.20 -5.92 3.37
CA GLU A 67 -6.95 -4.67 3.26
C GLU A 67 -7.25 -3.98 4.60
N GLY A 68 -8.52 -3.93 5.02
CA GLY A 68 -8.97 -3.23 6.22
C GLY A 68 -8.34 -3.74 7.50
N ASP A 69 -8.28 -5.05 7.67
CA ASP A 69 -7.74 -5.68 8.88
C ASP A 69 -6.24 -5.44 9.01
N LEU A 70 -5.49 -5.57 7.91
CA LEU A 70 -4.07 -5.26 7.89
C LEU A 70 -3.79 -3.78 8.15
N ARG A 71 -4.58 -2.88 7.58
CA ARG A 71 -4.46 -1.43 7.83
C ARG A 71 -4.71 -1.11 9.31
N LYS A 72 -5.74 -1.73 9.90
CA LYS A 72 -6.08 -1.60 11.32
C LYS A 72 -4.95 -2.11 12.20
N GLU A 73 -4.41 -3.28 11.91
CA GLU A 73 -3.28 -3.85 12.64
C GLU A 73 -2.05 -2.94 12.62
N ILE A 74 -1.67 -2.45 11.43
CA ILE A 74 -0.54 -1.53 11.29
C ILE A 74 -0.77 -0.25 12.06
N SER A 75 -1.99 0.32 11.98
CA SER A 75 -2.36 1.54 12.71
C SER A 75 -2.28 1.33 14.23
N MET A 76 -2.78 0.21 14.73
CA MET A 76 -2.71 -0.14 16.15
C MET A 76 -1.25 -0.34 16.61
N ASN A 77 -0.42 -0.98 15.80
CA ASN A 77 1.00 -1.16 16.12
C ASN A 77 1.75 0.19 16.20
N ILE A 78 1.46 1.13 15.30
CA ILE A 78 2.01 2.49 15.34
C ILE A 78 1.51 3.23 16.58
N LYS A 79 0.21 3.15 16.89
CA LYS A 79 -0.39 3.77 18.08
C LYS A 79 0.26 3.26 19.36
N ARG A 80 0.44 1.96 19.50
CA ARG A 80 1.14 1.34 20.62
C ARG A 80 2.56 1.89 20.80
N LEU A 81 3.34 2.04 19.71
CA LEU A 81 4.69 2.60 19.76
C LEU A 81 4.68 4.06 20.25
N ILE A 82 3.67 4.83 19.85
CA ILE A 82 3.51 6.24 20.27
C ILE A 82 3.15 6.31 21.74
N GLU A 83 2.23 5.49 22.23
CA GLU A 83 1.78 5.42 23.63
C GLU A 83 2.91 5.00 24.56
N MET A 84 3.73 4.03 24.15
CA MET A 84 4.93 3.61 24.89
C MET A 84 6.03 4.68 24.94
N GLY A 85 5.90 5.81 24.25
CA GLY A 85 6.92 6.86 24.20
C GLY A 85 8.24 6.45 23.55
N SER A 86 8.26 5.36 22.78
CA SER A 86 9.47 4.87 22.13
C SER A 86 10.05 5.87 21.12
N TYR A 87 11.36 5.80 20.83
CA TYR A 87 11.98 6.64 19.80
C TYR A 87 11.26 6.52 18.45
N ARG A 88 10.89 5.31 18.03
CA ARG A 88 10.13 5.07 16.80
C ARG A 88 8.75 5.73 16.85
N GLY A 89 8.07 5.66 17.99
CA GLY A 89 6.78 6.31 18.22
C GLY A 89 6.87 7.83 18.14
N LEU A 90 7.89 8.44 18.73
CA LEU A 90 8.15 9.89 18.61
C LEU A 90 8.39 10.30 17.15
N ARG A 91 9.14 9.49 16.39
CA ARG A 91 9.36 9.75 14.95
C ARG A 91 8.06 9.66 14.15
N HIS A 92 7.20 8.68 14.45
CA HIS A 92 5.87 8.58 13.83
C HIS A 92 5.01 9.81 14.15
N ARG A 93 4.96 10.24 15.40
CA ARG A 93 4.19 11.41 15.84
C ARG A 93 4.65 12.70 15.17
N ARG A 94 5.97 12.86 14.96
CA ARG A 94 6.55 14.04 14.29
C ARG A 94 6.51 13.97 12.76
N GLY A 95 6.01 12.90 12.15
CA GLY A 95 6.03 12.73 10.70
C GLY A 95 7.43 12.60 10.10
N LEU A 96 8.40 12.14 10.89
CA LEU A 96 9.81 12.00 10.47
C LEU A 96 10.13 10.55 10.09
N PRO A 97 11.21 10.32 9.30
CA PRO A 97 11.69 8.97 9.00
C PRO A 97 12.01 8.20 10.29
N VAL A 98 11.57 6.92 10.33
CA VAL A 98 11.66 6.07 11.52
C VAL A 98 12.91 5.16 11.48
N ARG A 99 13.48 4.94 10.28
CA ARG A 99 14.58 3.99 10.02
C ARG A 99 15.95 4.65 9.90
N GLY A 100 16.25 5.71 10.68
CA GLY A 100 17.57 6.33 10.74
C GLY A 100 18.00 7.13 9.51
N LEU A 101 17.06 7.49 8.63
CA LEU A 101 17.39 8.29 7.46
C LEU A 101 17.79 9.72 7.86
N ARG A 102 18.85 10.23 7.24
CA ARG A 102 19.29 11.63 7.37
C ARG A 102 18.19 12.59 6.93
N THR A 103 17.92 13.64 7.71
CA THR A 103 16.74 14.49 7.54
C THR A 103 17.00 15.86 6.92
N ASP A 104 18.25 16.29 6.82
CA ASP A 104 18.63 17.59 6.26
C ASP A 104 18.58 17.61 4.72
N THR A 105 18.94 16.51 4.06
CA THR A 105 18.99 16.43 2.59
C THR A 105 17.75 15.80 1.97
N ASN A 106 17.45 14.55 2.34
CA ASN A 106 16.39 13.72 1.76
C ASN A 106 15.15 13.68 2.67
N ALA A 107 14.50 12.58 2.88
CA ALA A 107 13.30 12.41 3.70
C ALA A 107 12.01 13.02 3.12
N ARG A 108 11.94 13.17 1.80
CA ARG A 108 10.77 13.79 1.14
C ARG A 108 9.50 12.98 1.25
N THR A 109 9.59 11.65 1.27
CA THR A 109 8.43 10.76 1.44
C THR A 109 7.63 11.07 2.72
N ARG A 110 8.33 11.42 3.81
CA ARG A 110 7.68 11.74 5.10
C ARG A 110 7.41 13.23 5.27
N LYS A 111 8.34 14.09 4.83
CA LYS A 111 8.22 15.56 4.96
C LYS A 111 7.35 16.18 3.85
N GLY A 112 7.08 15.46 2.77
CA GLY A 112 6.39 15.99 1.60
C GLY A 112 7.32 16.78 0.65
N PRO A 113 6.78 17.27 -0.47
CA PRO A 113 7.54 18.05 -1.44
C PRO A 113 8.15 19.31 -0.81
N ARG A 114 9.24 19.81 -1.39
CA ARG A 114 9.84 21.07 -0.96
C ARG A 114 8.84 22.20 -1.24
N ARG A 115 8.57 23.03 -0.25
CA ARG A 115 7.87 24.29 -0.48
C ARG A 115 8.78 25.16 -1.35
N GLY A 116 8.29 25.57 -2.53
CA GLY A 116 9.01 26.52 -3.38
C GLY A 116 9.28 27.80 -2.59
N THR A 117 10.52 28.28 -2.68
CA THR A 117 10.84 29.60 -2.14
C THR A 117 10.02 30.60 -2.93
N VAL A 118 9.17 31.37 -2.26
CA VAL A 118 8.49 32.52 -2.89
C VAL A 118 9.56 33.56 -3.18
N THR A 119 10.12 33.50 -4.38
CA THR A 119 10.94 34.63 -4.87
C THR A 119 10.01 35.81 -5.06
N ASN A 120 10.17 36.84 -4.22
CA ASN A 120 9.56 38.14 -4.47
C ASN A 120 10.04 38.61 -5.85
N LYS A 121 9.21 38.42 -6.89
CA LYS A 121 9.43 39.11 -8.16
C LYS A 121 9.42 40.61 -7.86
N LYS A 122 10.60 41.25 -7.83
CA LYS A 122 10.67 42.68 -7.87
C LYS A 122 9.80 43.15 -9.05
N LYS A 123 8.73 43.88 -8.77
CA LYS A 123 7.96 44.56 -9.81
C LYS A 123 8.97 45.36 -10.63
N ALA A 124 9.09 45.03 -11.91
CA ALA A 124 9.86 45.88 -12.81
C ALA A 124 9.26 47.29 -12.73
N SER A 125 10.07 48.24 -12.28
CA SER A 125 9.68 49.67 -12.31
C SER A 125 9.33 50.02 -13.75
N ALA A 126 8.11 50.50 -13.99
CA ALA A 126 7.72 51.03 -15.27
C ALA A 126 8.72 52.11 -15.63
N LYS A 127 9.45 51.94 -16.74
CA LYS A 127 10.23 53.04 -17.34
C LYS A 127 9.23 54.05 -17.88
N THR A 128 9.23 55.23 -17.27
CA THR A 128 8.61 56.44 -17.81
C THR A 128 9.41 56.91 -19.00
#